data_477385a735e0662dbde0fb5c375d89be
#
_entry.id   477385a735e0662dbde0fb5c375d89be
#
_cell.length_a   1.000
_cell.length_b   1.000
_cell.length_c   1.000
_cell.angle_alpha   90.00
_cell.angle_beta   90.00
_cell.angle_gamma   90.00
#
_symmetry.space_group_name_H-M   'P 1'
#
loop_
_entity.id
_entity.type
_entity.pdbx_description
1 polymer ?
#
loop_
_entity_poly.entity_id
_entity_poly.type
_entity_poly.pdbx_seq_one_letter_code
_entity_poly.pdbx_strand_id
1 'polypeptide(L)'
;MGEPKQLLPWKNTFLLNHAINTAVLLDNSKTFVVLGANYERITSKIQRDDISIIYNANWELGLGSSIAFGVRSIMTTDHNFDGVLMMLSDQPLIDFNYLEMLSSSFKTGTNQIIASTYESKKLGVPALFDTYYFEELSELNQDKGAKKVFSYHIENVTPFEARLLVSDIDTMEDYKTLYSSNH
;
A
#
# COMPACT_ATOMS: atom_id res chain seq x y z
N MET A 1 3.67 17.62 -11.66
CA MET A 1 4.27 16.62 -12.57
C MET A 1 3.32 16.45 -13.75
N GLY A 2 3.79 16.43 -15.00
CA GLY A 2 2.91 16.28 -16.18
C GLY A 2 2.47 14.84 -16.46
N GLU A 3 3.09 13.87 -15.79
CA GLU A 3 2.78 12.44 -15.88
C GLU A 3 2.25 11.92 -14.53
N PRO A 4 1.33 10.93 -14.53
CA PRO A 4 0.98 10.23 -13.32
C PRO A 4 2.21 9.60 -12.69
N LYS A 5 2.44 9.85 -11.40
CA LYS A 5 3.57 9.32 -10.63
C LYS A 5 3.71 7.78 -10.78
N GLN A 6 2.59 7.09 -10.81
CA GLN A 6 2.49 5.64 -10.97
C GLN A 6 3.14 5.11 -12.25
N LEU A 7 3.22 5.95 -13.29
CA LEU A 7 3.77 5.60 -14.60
C LEU A 7 5.21 6.08 -14.81
N LEU A 8 5.85 6.62 -13.78
CA LEU A 8 7.28 6.94 -13.86
C LEU A 8 8.10 5.65 -14.03
N PRO A 9 9.09 5.63 -14.94
CA PRO A 9 9.95 4.46 -15.14
C PRO A 9 10.67 4.03 -13.85
N TRP A 10 10.74 2.73 -13.60
CA TRP A 10 11.51 2.16 -12.50
C TRP A 10 12.03 0.78 -12.90
N LYS A 11 13.36 0.61 -12.87
CA LYS A 11 14.00 -0.58 -13.44
C LYS A 11 13.47 -0.83 -14.87
N ASN A 12 12.99 -2.01 -15.16
CA ASN A 12 12.47 -2.40 -16.49
C ASN A 12 10.96 -2.19 -16.64
N THR A 13 10.33 -1.41 -15.75
CA THR A 13 8.87 -1.20 -15.73
C THR A 13 8.52 0.21 -15.22
N PHE A 14 7.36 0.36 -14.58
CA PHE A 14 6.87 1.59 -13.94
C PHE A 14 6.75 1.41 -12.43
N LEU A 15 6.73 2.48 -11.65
CA LEU A 15 6.61 2.44 -10.20
C LEU A 15 5.45 1.54 -9.72
N LEU A 16 4.25 1.71 -10.28
CA LEU A 16 3.10 0.88 -9.90
C LEU A 16 3.32 -0.59 -10.23
N ASN A 17 3.78 -0.91 -11.43
CA ASN A 17 4.01 -2.30 -11.81
C ASN A 17 5.12 -2.94 -10.99
N HIS A 18 6.13 -2.16 -10.56
CA HIS A 18 7.17 -2.62 -9.64
C HIS A 18 6.56 -3.00 -8.28
N ALA A 19 5.72 -2.14 -7.71
CA ALA A 19 5.02 -2.42 -6.45
C ALA A 19 4.10 -3.65 -6.57
N ILE A 20 3.33 -3.76 -7.66
CA ILE A 20 2.48 -4.94 -7.93
C ILE A 20 3.34 -6.20 -8.01
N ASN A 21 4.43 -6.17 -8.78
CA ASN A 21 5.31 -7.32 -8.93
C ASN A 21 5.95 -7.76 -7.60
N THR A 22 6.20 -6.84 -6.69
CA THR A 22 6.69 -7.15 -5.35
C THR A 22 5.58 -7.78 -4.49
N ALA A 23 4.36 -7.22 -4.54
CA ALA A 23 3.24 -7.69 -3.73
C ALA A 23 2.78 -9.10 -4.10
N VAL A 24 2.70 -9.43 -5.38
CA VAL A 24 2.21 -10.74 -5.85
C VAL A 24 3.15 -11.91 -5.54
N LEU A 25 4.37 -11.64 -5.08
CA LEU A 25 5.30 -12.68 -4.64
C LEU A 25 4.95 -13.22 -3.24
N LEU A 26 4.11 -12.52 -2.48
CA LEU A 26 3.69 -13.00 -1.16
C LEU A 26 2.78 -14.21 -1.29
N ASP A 27 3.18 -15.31 -0.68
CA ASP A 27 2.39 -16.54 -0.63
C ASP A 27 1.06 -16.31 0.13
N ASN A 28 0.04 -17.08 -0.25
CA ASN A 28 -1.29 -17.03 0.36
C ASN A 28 -1.92 -15.63 0.39
N SER A 29 -1.59 -14.80 -0.58
CA SER A 29 -2.11 -13.45 -0.71
C SER A 29 -2.90 -13.24 -2.00
N LYS A 30 -3.73 -12.18 -2.02
CA LYS A 30 -4.36 -11.65 -3.22
C LYS A 30 -4.10 -10.17 -3.32
N THR A 31 -3.70 -9.74 -4.49
CA THR A 31 -3.35 -8.34 -4.74
C THR A 31 -4.54 -7.58 -5.31
N PHE A 32 -4.91 -6.51 -4.64
CA PHE A 32 -5.93 -5.56 -5.05
C PHE A 32 -5.27 -4.21 -5.33
N VAL A 33 -5.54 -3.62 -6.49
CA VAL A 33 -5.00 -2.32 -6.90
C VAL A 33 -6.12 -1.31 -6.96
N VAL A 34 -6.13 -0.35 -6.06
CA VAL A 34 -7.14 0.73 -6.04
C VAL A 34 -6.62 1.91 -6.86
N LEU A 35 -7.35 2.27 -7.90
CA LEU A 35 -7.03 3.37 -8.80
C LEU A 35 -8.14 4.43 -8.77
N GLY A 36 -7.74 5.68 -8.90
CA GLY A 36 -8.63 6.83 -9.00
C GLY A 36 -8.32 7.65 -10.25
N ALA A 37 -7.62 8.78 -10.08
CA ALA A 37 -7.21 9.64 -11.19
C ALA A 37 -6.43 8.85 -12.25
N ASN A 38 -6.67 9.19 -13.52
CA ASN A 38 -6.03 8.55 -14.69
C ASN A 38 -6.26 7.02 -14.79
N TYR A 39 -7.37 6.52 -14.25
CA TYR A 39 -7.70 5.10 -14.20
C TYR A 39 -7.45 4.37 -15.53
N GLU A 40 -8.06 4.81 -16.62
CA GLU A 40 -7.95 4.15 -17.94
C GLU A 40 -6.51 4.11 -18.44
N ARG A 41 -5.79 5.22 -18.28
CA ARG A 41 -4.40 5.34 -18.69
C ARG A 41 -3.48 4.41 -17.90
N ILE A 42 -3.69 4.32 -16.57
CA ILE A 42 -2.89 3.48 -15.69
C ILE A 42 -3.22 2.00 -15.94
N THR A 43 -4.51 1.65 -15.99
CA THR A 43 -4.97 0.28 -16.21
C THR A 43 -4.44 -0.30 -17.52
N SER A 44 -4.39 0.51 -18.59
CA SER A 44 -3.84 0.07 -19.89
C SER A 44 -2.35 -0.32 -19.84
N LYS A 45 -1.64 0.04 -18.78
CA LYS A 45 -0.22 -0.29 -18.57
C LYS A 45 0.00 -1.46 -17.63
N ILE A 46 -1.04 -1.96 -16.99
CA ILE A 46 -0.99 -3.15 -16.13
C ILE A 46 -1.23 -4.37 -17.03
N GLN A 47 -0.23 -5.24 -17.12
CA GLN A 47 -0.26 -6.45 -17.95
C GLN A 47 -0.29 -7.70 -17.07
N ARG A 48 -1.30 -7.78 -16.19
CA ARG A 48 -1.50 -8.90 -15.26
C ARG A 48 -2.98 -9.20 -15.11
N ASP A 49 -3.30 -10.49 -15.04
CA ASP A 49 -4.64 -11.03 -14.85
C ASP A 49 -4.85 -11.72 -13.49
N ASP A 50 -3.76 -11.87 -12.73
CA ASP A 50 -3.74 -12.46 -11.38
C ASP A 50 -3.97 -11.45 -10.25
N ILE A 51 -4.41 -10.23 -10.56
CA ILE A 51 -4.72 -9.16 -9.62
C ILE A 51 -6.15 -8.63 -9.83
N SER A 52 -6.70 -7.97 -8.82
CA SER A 52 -7.99 -7.29 -8.91
C SER A 52 -7.78 -5.77 -8.98
N ILE A 53 -8.25 -5.14 -10.07
CA ILE A 53 -8.19 -3.68 -10.22
C ILE A 53 -9.54 -3.09 -9.80
N ILE A 54 -9.50 -2.13 -8.88
CA ILE A 54 -10.66 -1.48 -8.30
C ILE A 54 -10.65 0.00 -8.68
N TYR A 55 -11.73 0.49 -9.27
CA TYR A 55 -11.89 1.92 -9.57
C TYR A 55 -12.59 2.66 -8.44
N ASN A 56 -11.92 3.59 -7.79
CA ASN A 56 -12.52 4.51 -6.83
C ASN A 56 -12.92 5.81 -7.53
N ALA A 57 -14.20 5.97 -7.87
CA ALA A 57 -14.74 7.19 -8.48
C ALA A 57 -14.65 8.41 -7.54
N ASN A 58 -14.54 8.19 -6.23
CA ASN A 58 -14.49 9.24 -5.20
C ASN A 58 -13.04 9.53 -4.74
N TRP A 59 -12.05 9.25 -5.57
CA TRP A 59 -10.64 9.42 -5.22
C TRP A 59 -10.26 10.85 -4.79
N GLU A 60 -10.99 11.87 -5.26
CA GLU A 60 -10.79 13.27 -4.89
C GLU A 60 -11.07 13.54 -3.40
N LEU A 61 -11.78 12.65 -2.71
CA LEU A 61 -11.99 12.72 -1.26
C LEU A 61 -10.75 12.33 -0.45
N GLY A 62 -9.64 12.01 -1.12
CA GLY A 62 -8.36 11.73 -0.51
C GLY A 62 -8.05 10.25 -0.30
N LEU A 63 -6.87 9.98 0.29
CA LEU A 63 -6.33 8.63 0.47
C LEU A 63 -7.25 7.73 1.32
N GLY A 64 -7.88 8.28 2.36
CA GLY A 64 -8.82 7.51 3.20
C GLY A 64 -9.97 6.93 2.40
N SER A 65 -10.51 7.68 1.43
CA SER A 65 -11.55 7.19 0.51
C SER A 65 -11.07 5.96 -0.29
N SER A 66 -9.83 5.99 -0.78
CA SER A 66 -9.28 4.87 -1.55
C SER A 66 -9.05 3.64 -0.69
N ILE A 67 -8.56 3.80 0.55
CA ILE A 67 -8.43 2.71 1.52
C ILE A 67 -9.81 2.10 1.80
N ALA A 68 -10.79 2.93 2.15
CA ALA A 68 -12.14 2.47 2.47
C ALA A 68 -12.77 1.71 1.31
N PHE A 69 -12.61 2.21 0.08
CA PHE A 69 -13.16 1.56 -1.10
C PHE A 69 -12.49 0.21 -1.37
N GLY A 70 -11.18 0.13 -1.21
CA GLY A 70 -10.43 -1.12 -1.33
C GLY A 70 -10.86 -2.15 -0.29
N VAL A 71 -10.95 -1.76 1.00
CA VAL A 71 -11.35 -2.67 2.07
C VAL A 71 -12.79 -3.15 1.89
N ARG A 72 -13.75 -2.27 1.55
CA ARG A 72 -15.13 -2.70 1.23
C ARG A 72 -15.16 -3.71 0.09
N SER A 73 -14.36 -3.50 -0.95
CA SER A 73 -14.29 -4.45 -2.07
C SER A 73 -13.75 -5.81 -1.63
N ILE A 74 -12.75 -5.83 -0.74
CA ILE A 74 -12.21 -7.06 -0.16
C ILE A 74 -13.29 -7.78 0.67
N MET A 75 -14.04 -7.06 1.51
CA MET A 75 -15.11 -7.61 2.35
C MET A 75 -16.26 -8.22 1.55
N THR A 76 -16.45 -7.84 0.28
CA THR A 76 -17.49 -8.42 -0.60
C THR A 76 -17.04 -9.66 -1.35
N THR A 77 -15.78 -10.08 -1.21
CA THR A 77 -15.29 -11.30 -1.85
C THR A 77 -15.67 -12.55 -1.05
N ASP A 78 -15.71 -13.70 -1.72
CA ASP A 78 -15.93 -15.00 -1.05
C ASP A 78 -14.69 -15.53 -0.30
N HIS A 79 -13.64 -14.71 -0.18
CA HIS A 79 -12.41 -15.09 0.51
C HIS A 79 -12.41 -14.63 1.96
N ASN A 80 -12.02 -15.52 2.86
CA ASN A 80 -11.72 -15.16 4.24
C ASN A 80 -10.26 -14.74 4.33
N PHE A 81 -10.03 -13.45 4.49
CA PHE A 81 -8.69 -12.90 4.71
C PHE A 81 -8.42 -12.72 6.20
N ASP A 82 -7.23 -13.02 6.63
CA ASP A 82 -6.76 -12.81 8.01
C ASP A 82 -6.39 -11.36 8.30
N GLY A 83 -6.09 -10.60 7.26
CA GLY A 83 -5.72 -9.20 7.36
C GLY A 83 -5.54 -8.53 6.00
N VAL A 84 -5.23 -7.25 6.01
CA VAL A 84 -4.93 -6.46 4.81
C VAL A 84 -3.56 -5.78 4.94
N LEU A 85 -2.66 -6.08 4.00
CA LEU A 85 -1.39 -5.39 3.84
C LEU A 85 -1.58 -4.20 2.90
N MET A 86 -1.42 -3.00 3.41
CA MET A 86 -1.48 -1.76 2.65
C MET A 86 -0.10 -1.29 2.27
N MET A 87 0.10 -0.95 1.01
CA MET A 87 1.34 -0.38 0.50
C MET A 87 1.07 0.69 -0.56
N LEU A 88 2.06 1.50 -0.85
CA LEU A 88 2.01 2.56 -1.86
C LEU A 88 2.94 2.25 -3.03
N SER A 89 2.59 2.76 -4.20
CA SER A 89 3.40 2.58 -5.42
C SER A 89 4.61 3.52 -5.51
N ASP A 90 4.70 4.50 -4.64
CA ASP A 90 5.77 5.51 -4.61
C ASP A 90 6.90 5.21 -3.61
N GLN A 91 6.92 3.99 -3.07
CA GLN A 91 7.96 3.45 -2.21
C GLN A 91 8.74 2.32 -2.92
N PRO A 92 9.50 2.60 -3.98
CA PRO A 92 10.05 1.56 -4.85
C PRO A 92 11.22 0.78 -4.25
N LEU A 93 11.72 1.16 -3.08
CA LEU A 93 12.76 0.41 -2.36
C LEU A 93 12.17 -0.70 -1.50
N ILE A 94 10.87 -0.73 -1.27
CA ILE A 94 10.20 -1.85 -0.60
C ILE A 94 10.34 -3.09 -1.48
N ASP A 95 11.00 -4.11 -0.95
CA ASP A 95 11.24 -5.37 -1.62
C ASP A 95 10.41 -6.53 -1.03
N PHE A 96 10.48 -7.66 -1.69
CA PHE A 96 9.80 -8.88 -1.25
C PHE A 96 10.23 -9.32 0.14
N ASN A 97 11.52 -9.29 0.46
CA ASN A 97 12.03 -9.74 1.75
C ASN A 97 11.43 -8.93 2.90
N TYR A 98 11.30 -7.61 2.70
CA TYR A 98 10.66 -6.74 3.68
C TYR A 98 9.20 -7.10 3.90
N LEU A 99 8.42 -7.29 2.82
CA LEU A 99 7.01 -7.66 2.92
C LEU A 99 6.82 -9.05 3.53
N GLU A 100 7.67 -10.01 3.18
CA GLU A 100 7.66 -11.35 3.74
C GLU A 100 7.94 -11.35 5.24
N MET A 101 8.97 -10.63 5.71
CA MET A 101 9.27 -10.50 7.14
C MET A 101 8.12 -9.84 7.91
N LEU A 102 7.51 -8.80 7.34
CA LEU A 102 6.36 -8.12 7.92
C LEU A 102 5.15 -9.07 8.01
N SER A 103 4.84 -9.79 6.94
CA SER A 103 3.77 -10.78 6.90
C SER A 103 4.01 -11.95 7.86
N SER A 104 5.22 -12.48 7.90
CA SER A 104 5.59 -13.58 8.82
C SER A 104 5.56 -13.20 10.31
N SER A 105 5.62 -11.90 10.62
CA SER A 105 5.52 -11.39 11.99
C SER A 105 4.07 -11.20 12.44
N PHE A 106 3.12 -11.34 11.53
CA PHE A 106 1.70 -11.13 11.81
C PHE A 106 1.08 -12.29 12.58
N LYS A 107 0.24 -11.96 13.57
CA LYS A 107 -0.49 -12.90 14.40
C LYS A 107 -1.98 -12.70 14.19
N THR A 108 -2.57 -13.56 13.39
CA THR A 108 -4.00 -13.57 13.08
C THR A 108 -4.87 -13.63 14.33
N GLY A 109 -5.95 -12.85 14.36
CA GLY A 109 -6.96 -12.88 15.42
C GLY A 109 -6.51 -12.29 16.76
N THR A 110 -5.46 -11.49 16.75
CA THR A 110 -4.94 -10.81 17.95
C THR A 110 -5.15 -9.30 17.93
N ASN A 111 -5.93 -8.80 16.98
CA ASN A 111 -6.14 -7.36 16.74
C ASN A 111 -4.82 -6.61 16.50
N GLN A 112 -3.83 -7.29 15.92
CA GLN A 112 -2.53 -6.70 15.68
C GLN A 112 -2.55 -5.75 14.48
N ILE A 113 -1.81 -4.66 14.62
CA ILE A 113 -1.37 -3.81 13.51
C ILE A 113 0.15 -3.86 13.46
N ILE A 114 0.73 -4.22 12.32
CA ILE A 114 2.16 -4.05 12.08
C ILE A 114 2.34 -2.84 11.17
N ALA A 115 3.10 -1.84 11.58
CA ALA A 115 3.30 -0.63 10.81
C ALA A 115 4.79 -0.33 10.61
N SER A 116 5.16 0.02 9.39
CA SER A 116 6.53 0.48 9.09
C SER A 116 6.88 1.73 9.86
N THR A 117 8.11 1.79 10.37
CA THR A 117 8.63 3.00 11.03
C THR A 117 9.61 3.70 10.10
N TYR A 118 9.38 4.99 9.91
CA TYR A 118 10.25 5.91 9.19
C TYR A 118 11.37 6.41 10.11
N GLU A 119 12.44 6.97 9.55
CA GLU A 119 13.57 7.54 10.33
C GLU A 119 13.11 8.52 11.42
N SER A 120 12.02 9.25 11.15
CA SER A 120 11.39 10.17 12.12
C SER A 120 10.62 9.47 13.24
N LYS A 121 10.68 8.14 13.35
CA LYS A 121 9.85 7.29 14.25
C LYS A 121 8.35 7.41 14.00
N LYS A 122 7.93 7.96 12.87
CA LYS A 122 6.52 7.99 12.46
C LYS A 122 6.11 6.63 11.92
N LEU A 123 4.89 6.23 12.23
CA LEU A 123 4.26 5.04 11.70
C LEU A 123 3.67 5.31 10.31
N GLY A 124 3.78 4.35 9.42
CA GLY A 124 3.26 4.43 8.06
C GLY A 124 3.16 3.08 7.38
N VAL A 125 3.00 3.13 6.08
CA VAL A 125 2.93 1.94 5.21
C VAL A 125 4.32 1.61 4.63
N PRO A 126 4.57 0.34 4.26
CA PRO A 126 3.68 -0.81 4.33
C PRO A 126 3.18 -1.11 5.74
N ALA A 127 1.89 -1.43 5.87
CA ALA A 127 1.30 -1.78 7.15
C ALA A 127 0.28 -2.91 6.99
N LEU A 128 0.29 -3.85 7.93
CA LEU A 128 -0.61 -4.99 7.95
C LEU A 128 -1.60 -4.84 9.11
N PHE A 129 -2.87 -4.92 8.79
CA PHE A 129 -3.98 -4.79 9.74
C PHE A 129 -4.73 -6.12 9.84
N ASP A 130 -5.02 -6.56 11.06
CA ASP A 130 -5.94 -7.66 11.34
C ASP A 130 -7.36 -7.36 10.82
N THR A 131 -8.12 -8.38 10.47
CA THR A 131 -9.53 -8.28 10.04
C THR A 131 -10.40 -7.51 11.02
N TYR A 132 -10.03 -7.49 12.30
CA TYR A 132 -10.68 -6.69 13.34
C TYR A 132 -10.87 -5.22 12.94
N TYR A 133 -9.97 -4.67 12.11
CA TYR A 133 -9.99 -3.27 11.69
C TYR A 133 -10.73 -3.03 10.38
N PHE A 134 -11.26 -4.04 9.72
CA PHE A 134 -11.87 -3.89 8.39
C PHE A 134 -13.05 -2.92 8.39
N GLU A 135 -13.93 -3.00 9.38
CA GLU A 135 -15.04 -2.06 9.50
C GLU A 135 -14.54 -0.61 9.64
N GLU A 136 -13.62 -0.36 10.59
CA GLU A 136 -13.09 0.98 10.79
C GLU A 136 -12.34 1.51 9.55
N LEU A 137 -11.54 0.67 8.90
CA LEU A 137 -10.84 1.00 7.67
C LEU A 137 -11.82 1.30 6.52
N SER A 138 -12.96 0.58 6.47
CA SER A 138 -13.99 0.77 5.46
C SER A 138 -14.77 2.09 5.59
N GLU A 139 -14.69 2.74 6.74
CA GLU A 139 -15.32 4.02 7.05
C GLU A 139 -14.38 5.22 6.89
N LEU A 140 -13.12 4.98 6.55
CA LEU A 140 -12.15 6.05 6.37
C LEU A 140 -12.59 7.03 5.26
N ASN A 141 -12.33 8.29 5.50
CA ASN A 141 -12.57 9.39 4.58
C ASN A 141 -11.46 10.43 4.71
N GLN A 142 -11.41 11.40 3.79
CA GLN A 142 -10.42 12.48 3.77
C GLN A 142 -8.96 12.00 3.61
N ASP A 143 -8.00 12.92 3.74
CA ASP A 143 -6.57 12.69 3.48
C ASP A 143 -5.79 12.01 4.61
N LYS A 144 -6.41 11.75 5.76
CA LYS A 144 -5.67 11.25 6.93
C LYS A 144 -5.22 9.78 6.80
N GLY A 145 -5.78 9.05 5.84
CA GLY A 145 -5.44 7.65 5.58
C GLY A 145 -5.50 6.79 6.86
N ALA A 146 -4.66 5.75 6.92
CA ALA A 146 -4.61 4.84 8.08
C ALA A 146 -3.95 5.46 9.34
N LYS A 147 -3.39 6.67 9.27
CA LYS A 147 -2.73 7.31 10.43
C LYS A 147 -3.65 7.48 11.63
N LYS A 148 -4.95 7.69 11.37
CA LYS A 148 -5.97 7.81 12.42
C LYS A 148 -6.13 6.50 13.18
N VAL A 149 -6.15 5.38 12.47
CA VAL A 149 -6.27 4.03 13.05
C VAL A 149 -5.05 3.73 13.92
N PHE A 150 -3.83 4.02 13.44
CA PHE A 150 -2.62 3.87 14.26
C PHE A 150 -2.70 4.67 15.57
N SER A 151 -3.22 5.90 15.52
CA SER A 151 -3.29 6.77 16.70
C SER A 151 -4.32 6.30 17.72
N TYR A 152 -5.45 5.74 17.27
CA TYR A 152 -6.49 5.25 18.16
C TYR A 152 -6.16 3.90 18.79
N HIS A 153 -5.38 3.08 18.12
CA HIS A 153 -5.04 1.71 18.52
C HIS A 153 -3.54 1.52 18.75
N ILE A 154 -2.89 2.55 19.27
CA ILE A 154 -1.42 2.58 19.40
C ILE A 154 -0.88 1.42 20.25
N GLU A 155 -1.66 0.92 21.20
CA GLU A 155 -1.32 -0.24 22.03
C GLU A 155 -1.29 -1.57 21.26
N ASN A 156 -1.99 -1.65 20.12
CA ASN A 156 -2.03 -2.82 19.24
C ASN A 156 -1.02 -2.71 18.09
N VAL A 157 -0.31 -1.57 17.98
CA VAL A 157 0.66 -1.36 16.91
C VAL A 157 2.01 -1.94 17.29
N THR A 158 2.47 -2.88 16.48
CA THR A 158 3.85 -3.37 16.50
C THR A 158 4.65 -2.59 15.46
N PRO A 159 5.57 -1.72 15.87
CA PRO A 159 6.41 -0.99 14.92
C PRO A 159 7.39 -1.95 14.24
N PHE A 160 7.52 -1.83 12.91
CA PHE A 160 8.43 -2.64 12.11
C PHE A 160 9.44 -1.75 11.41
N GLU A 161 10.74 -1.95 11.69
CA GLU A 161 11.79 -1.04 11.22
C GLU A 161 11.99 -1.19 9.71
N ALA A 162 11.69 -0.14 8.97
CA ALA A 162 11.82 -0.09 7.52
C ALA A 162 13.10 0.61 7.03
N ARG A 163 13.83 1.29 7.94
CA ARG A 163 15.07 2.03 7.61
C ARG A 163 14.86 2.96 6.41
N LEU A 164 15.77 2.88 5.44
CA LEU A 164 15.74 3.66 4.20
C LEU A 164 14.74 3.15 3.15
N LEU A 165 14.10 1.99 3.38
CA LEU A 165 13.21 1.37 2.39
C LEU A 165 11.92 2.18 2.16
N VAL A 166 11.44 2.92 3.16
CA VAL A 166 10.22 3.76 3.08
C VAL A 166 10.51 5.19 2.64
N SER A 167 11.24 5.32 1.55
CA SER A 167 11.48 6.62 0.91
C SER A 167 10.38 6.90 -0.10
N ASP A 168 9.51 7.87 0.21
CA ASP A 168 8.42 8.28 -0.69
C ASP A 168 8.96 9.15 -1.83
N ILE A 169 8.49 8.91 -3.04
CA ILE A 169 8.76 9.78 -4.20
C ILE A 169 7.65 10.83 -4.28
N ASP A 170 7.83 12.00 -3.68
CA ASP A 170 6.84 13.08 -3.69
C ASP A 170 7.10 14.11 -4.78
N THR A 171 8.36 14.32 -5.15
CA THR A 171 8.78 15.28 -6.17
C THR A 171 9.55 14.60 -7.31
N MET A 172 9.73 15.32 -8.42
CA MET A 172 10.62 14.87 -9.51
C MET A 172 12.10 14.86 -9.10
N GLU A 173 12.46 15.61 -8.09
CA GLU A 173 13.82 15.63 -7.54
C GLU A 173 14.06 14.36 -6.72
N ASP A 174 13.12 13.98 -5.85
CA ASP A 174 13.17 12.70 -5.10
C ASP A 174 13.30 11.53 -6.07
N TYR A 175 12.44 11.53 -7.13
CA TYR A 175 12.50 10.50 -8.15
C TYR A 175 13.88 10.40 -8.81
N LYS A 176 14.45 11.52 -9.26
CA LYS A 176 15.76 11.53 -9.94
C LYS A 176 16.86 11.07 -9.01
N THR A 177 16.85 11.52 -7.77
CA THR A 177 17.84 11.14 -6.74
C THR A 177 17.77 9.65 -6.49
N LEU A 178 16.57 9.13 -6.22
CA LEU A 178 16.38 7.72 -5.92
C LEU A 178 16.67 6.83 -7.13
N TYR A 179 16.25 7.26 -8.32
CA TYR A 179 16.52 6.54 -9.57
C TYR A 179 18.03 6.43 -9.83
N SER A 180 18.78 7.53 -9.73
CA SER A 180 20.23 7.55 -9.99
C SER A 180 21.03 6.71 -8.99
N SER A 181 20.54 6.54 -7.77
CA SER A 181 21.20 5.74 -6.72
C SER A 181 20.94 4.24 -6.85
N ASN A 182 19.97 3.82 -7.68
CA ASN A 182 19.51 2.43 -7.79
C ASN A 182 19.60 1.86 -9.21
N HIS A 183 20.17 2.60 -10.16
CA HIS A 183 20.39 2.22 -11.58
C HIS A 183 21.77 2.62 -12.04
#